data_4c47d9f826e8c4650fe87ad235ed05bb
#
_entry.id   4c47d9f826e8c4650fe87ad235ed05bb
#
_cell.length_a   1.000
_cell.length_b   1.000
_cell.length_c   1.000
_cell.angle_alpha   90.00
_cell.angle_beta   90.00
_cell.angle_gamma   90.00
#
_symmetry.space_group_name_H-M   'P 1'
#
loop_
_entity.id
_entity.type
_entity.pdbx_description
1 polymer ?
#
loop_
_entity_poly.entity_id
_entity_poly.type
_entity_poly.pdbx_seq_one_letter_code
_entity_poly.pdbx_strand_id
1 'polypeptide(L)'
;MLKHAAAYPGEGEKDLYGDDVTLERQDKLKVGVIGVGHLGEYHVQKYKALPHVDLVGVVDTNDTRVSEISRRYGIRAFPSHHELLSSVDAVSLAVPTEKHFEVAKDVLSCGVHLLVEKPITYQLEPADTLISMAREKSLVLQVGLVERFNPAVVKMETLLTKPVFLESHRMNVFTVRGTDVDVVLDLMIHDLDIILHVVKSEVKELHAVGMSVLTEKTDIANARLIFEDGTVANLTASRVSDTPLRKIRIFQSDAYLSVNCLKRELTVTKLDGVLRDAHDFPQVTSNRTQFPGKDPLADQIAAFVNSVLNGSDPVVSGHDGRRALRYALAIIDQIEKGCKNFQTPC
;
A
#
# COMPACT_ATOMS: atom_id res chain seq x y z
N MET A 1 22.63 21.46 -39.23
CA MET A 1 22.28 20.23 -39.99
C MET A 1 21.81 19.19 -39.00
N LEU A 2 20.51 18.97 -39.00
CA LEU A 2 19.81 18.01 -38.14
C LEU A 2 20.15 16.58 -38.61
N LYS A 3 20.58 15.69 -37.74
CA LYS A 3 20.63 14.26 -38.03
C LYS A 3 19.71 13.53 -37.03
N HIS A 4 18.84 12.74 -37.63
CA HIS A 4 17.75 11.92 -37.12
C HIS A 4 18.13 11.08 -35.89
N ALA A 5 17.27 11.14 -34.88
CA ALA A 5 17.16 10.14 -33.83
C ALA A 5 16.59 8.84 -34.44
N ALA A 6 17.30 7.74 -34.32
CA ALA A 6 16.82 6.42 -34.63
C ALA A 6 15.83 5.98 -33.55
N ALA A 7 14.60 5.69 -33.96
CA ALA A 7 13.60 5.05 -33.12
C ALA A 7 14.03 3.61 -32.81
N TYR A 8 14.13 3.25 -31.56
CA TYR A 8 14.20 1.86 -31.12
C TYR A 8 12.84 1.20 -31.35
N PRO A 9 12.78 -0.03 -31.89
CA PRO A 9 11.54 -0.76 -32.03
C PRO A 9 11.00 -1.07 -30.63
N GLY A 10 9.72 -0.78 -30.42
CA GLY A 10 8.99 -1.13 -29.21
C GLY A 10 8.99 -2.64 -29.00
N GLU A 11 9.70 -3.10 -27.98
CA GLU A 11 9.45 -4.42 -27.40
C GLU A 11 8.07 -4.35 -26.73
N GLY A 12 7.18 -5.24 -27.17
CA GLY A 12 5.82 -5.33 -26.66
C GLY A 12 5.83 -5.48 -25.13
N GLU A 13 5.12 -4.58 -24.48
CA GLU A 13 4.78 -4.71 -23.07
C GLU A 13 4.07 -6.05 -22.87
N LYS A 14 4.79 -7.03 -22.31
CA LYS A 14 4.13 -8.16 -21.67
C LYS A 14 3.47 -7.60 -20.43
N ASP A 15 2.15 -7.62 -20.42
CA ASP A 15 1.39 -7.39 -19.20
C ASP A 15 1.93 -8.35 -18.14
N LEU A 16 2.30 -7.80 -16.98
CA LEU A 16 2.83 -8.54 -15.83
C LEU A 16 1.81 -9.54 -15.22
N TYR A 17 0.62 -9.59 -15.76
CA TYR A 17 -0.46 -10.50 -15.41
C TYR A 17 -0.72 -11.39 -16.62
N GLY A 18 -0.19 -12.61 -16.55
CA GLY A 18 -0.13 -13.65 -17.59
C GLY A 18 -1.30 -13.71 -18.57
N ASP A 19 -0.95 -14.19 -19.77
CA ASP A 19 -1.79 -14.36 -20.94
C ASP A 19 -3.17 -14.99 -20.62
N ASP A 20 -4.19 -14.58 -21.42
CA ASP A 20 -5.54 -15.11 -21.52
C ASP A 20 -5.61 -16.62 -21.27
N VAL A 21 -5.93 -16.99 -20.05
CA VAL A 21 -6.51 -18.30 -19.77
C VAL A 21 -7.94 -18.23 -20.32
N THR A 22 -8.22 -18.94 -21.38
CA THR A 22 -9.57 -19.21 -21.86
C THR A 22 -10.34 -19.90 -20.73
N LEU A 23 -10.97 -19.09 -19.89
CA LEU A 23 -11.87 -19.54 -18.83
C LEU A 23 -13.19 -19.98 -19.48
N GLU A 24 -13.28 -21.28 -19.82
CA GLU A 24 -14.58 -21.93 -19.94
C GLU A 24 -15.35 -21.63 -18.66
N ARG A 25 -16.61 -21.17 -18.78
CA ARG A 25 -17.63 -20.89 -17.76
C ARG A 25 -17.23 -21.30 -16.33
N GLN A 26 -16.26 -20.65 -15.74
CA GLN A 26 -16.07 -20.72 -14.28
C GLN A 26 -17.11 -19.82 -13.62
N ASP A 27 -17.75 -20.30 -12.58
CA ASP A 27 -18.61 -19.49 -11.74
C ASP A 27 -17.83 -18.27 -11.27
N LYS A 28 -18.42 -17.09 -11.41
CA LYS A 28 -17.77 -15.85 -10.97
C LYS A 28 -17.47 -15.91 -9.47
N LEU A 29 -16.31 -15.37 -9.07
CA LEU A 29 -15.98 -15.22 -7.65
C LEU A 29 -17.01 -14.32 -6.97
N LYS A 30 -17.70 -14.84 -5.96
CA LYS A 30 -18.70 -14.10 -5.19
C LYS A 30 -18.01 -13.23 -4.15
N VAL A 31 -18.17 -11.92 -4.25
CA VAL A 31 -17.47 -10.97 -3.40
C VAL A 31 -18.45 -10.07 -2.65
N GLY A 32 -18.09 -9.71 -1.42
CA GLY A 32 -18.80 -8.72 -0.61
C GLY A 32 -17.89 -7.56 -0.19
N VAL A 33 -18.50 -6.44 0.22
CA VAL A 33 -17.78 -5.33 0.83
C VAL A 33 -18.40 -5.01 2.19
N ILE A 34 -17.58 -5.04 3.23
CA ILE A 34 -17.94 -4.72 4.61
C ILE A 34 -17.34 -3.35 4.96
N GLY A 35 -18.21 -2.39 5.27
CA GLY A 35 -17.89 -0.98 5.38
C GLY A 35 -17.93 -0.29 4.02
N VAL A 36 -18.97 0.54 3.77
CA VAL A 36 -19.15 1.28 2.51
C VAL A 36 -19.06 2.80 2.72
N GLY A 37 -18.21 3.21 3.64
CA GLY A 37 -17.78 4.60 3.74
C GLY A 37 -17.08 5.07 2.46
N HIS A 38 -16.24 6.09 2.57
CA HIS A 38 -15.56 6.66 1.40
C HIS A 38 -14.69 5.63 0.65
N LEU A 39 -13.85 4.89 1.36
CA LEU A 39 -12.94 3.91 0.76
C LEU A 39 -13.68 2.66 0.27
N GLY A 40 -14.62 2.14 1.08
CA GLY A 40 -15.41 0.98 0.69
C GLY A 40 -16.26 1.20 -0.56
N GLU A 41 -16.76 2.42 -0.80
CA GLU A 41 -17.44 2.75 -2.06
C GLU A 41 -16.50 2.61 -3.27
N TYR A 42 -15.23 3.01 -3.14
CA TYR A 42 -14.27 2.75 -4.21
C TYR A 42 -14.03 1.25 -4.44
N HIS A 43 -13.98 0.43 -3.37
CA HIS A 43 -13.91 -1.03 -3.54
C HIS A 43 -15.12 -1.57 -4.32
N VAL A 44 -16.33 -1.14 -3.98
CA VAL A 44 -17.55 -1.48 -4.72
C VAL A 44 -17.40 -1.16 -6.21
N GLN A 45 -16.92 0.05 -6.55
CA GLN A 45 -16.71 0.45 -7.95
C GLN A 45 -15.73 -0.45 -8.69
N LYS A 46 -14.61 -0.82 -8.03
CA LYS A 46 -13.57 -1.65 -8.65
C LYS A 46 -14.05 -3.08 -8.84
N TYR A 47 -14.70 -3.69 -7.85
CA TYR A 47 -15.26 -5.03 -8.02
C TYR A 47 -16.30 -5.10 -9.14
N LYS A 48 -17.17 -4.10 -9.27
CA LYS A 48 -18.15 -4.05 -10.37
C LYS A 48 -17.53 -3.98 -11.76
N ALA A 49 -16.32 -3.47 -11.86
CA ALA A 49 -15.59 -3.36 -13.14
C ALA A 49 -14.86 -4.67 -13.52
N LEU A 50 -14.75 -5.65 -12.60
CA LEU A 50 -14.03 -6.89 -12.86
C LEU A 50 -14.99 -7.95 -13.47
N PRO A 51 -14.68 -8.50 -14.66
CA PRO A 51 -15.58 -9.42 -15.36
C PRO A 51 -15.78 -10.77 -14.67
N HIS A 52 -14.79 -11.21 -13.87
CA HIS A 52 -14.77 -12.49 -13.17
C HIS A 52 -15.31 -12.42 -11.75
N VAL A 53 -15.89 -11.29 -11.36
CA VAL A 53 -16.45 -11.05 -10.03
C VAL A 53 -17.96 -10.92 -10.10
N ASP A 54 -18.65 -11.53 -9.14
CA ASP A 54 -20.04 -11.28 -8.79
C ASP A 54 -20.07 -10.54 -7.45
N LEU A 55 -20.34 -9.24 -7.50
CA LEU A 55 -20.48 -8.44 -6.29
C LEU A 55 -21.87 -8.68 -5.68
N VAL A 56 -21.95 -9.65 -4.75
CA VAL A 56 -23.17 -10.14 -4.14
C VAL A 56 -23.85 -9.11 -3.26
N GLY A 57 -23.05 -8.33 -2.47
CA GLY A 57 -23.66 -7.36 -1.58
C GLY A 57 -22.69 -6.55 -0.75
N VAL A 58 -23.27 -5.66 0.06
CA VAL A 58 -22.59 -4.73 0.94
C VAL A 58 -23.20 -4.72 2.33
N VAL A 59 -22.37 -4.36 3.33
CA VAL A 59 -22.76 -4.16 4.73
C VAL A 59 -22.16 -2.86 5.24
N ASP A 60 -22.93 -2.10 6.01
CA ASP A 60 -22.43 -0.98 6.82
C ASP A 60 -23.32 -0.84 8.05
N THR A 61 -22.78 -0.31 9.13
CA THR A 61 -23.56 0.02 10.34
C THR A 61 -24.42 1.27 10.17
N ASN A 62 -24.16 2.06 9.14
CA ASN A 62 -24.96 3.22 8.76
C ASN A 62 -26.01 2.83 7.71
N ASP A 63 -27.25 2.60 8.15
CA ASP A 63 -28.37 2.19 7.30
C ASP A 63 -28.64 3.14 6.13
N THR A 64 -28.46 4.43 6.34
CA THR A 64 -28.63 5.44 5.27
C THR A 64 -27.56 5.25 4.20
N ARG A 65 -26.31 5.04 4.62
CA ARG A 65 -25.18 4.89 3.71
C ARG A 65 -25.25 3.59 2.93
N VAL A 66 -25.53 2.46 3.59
CA VAL A 66 -25.65 1.17 2.90
C VAL A 66 -26.80 1.17 1.90
N SER A 67 -27.94 1.81 2.24
CA SER A 67 -29.08 1.96 1.35
C SER A 67 -28.78 2.83 0.12
N GLU A 68 -28.01 3.90 0.31
CA GLU A 68 -27.53 4.77 -0.78
C GLU A 68 -26.66 3.98 -1.77
N ILE A 69 -25.65 3.26 -1.27
CA ILE A 69 -24.72 2.48 -2.07
C ILE A 69 -25.43 1.33 -2.78
N SER A 70 -26.31 0.60 -2.08
CA SER A 70 -27.13 -0.46 -2.63
C SER A 70 -27.93 0.04 -3.85
N ARG A 71 -28.61 1.16 -3.72
CA ARG A 71 -29.43 1.77 -4.78
C ARG A 71 -28.57 2.28 -5.93
N ARG A 72 -27.47 2.99 -5.63
CA ARG A 72 -26.56 3.60 -6.63
C ARG A 72 -25.93 2.56 -7.53
N TYR A 73 -25.51 1.42 -6.97
CA TYR A 73 -24.79 0.39 -7.70
C TYR A 73 -25.65 -0.84 -8.06
N GLY A 74 -26.93 -0.89 -7.65
CA GLY A 74 -27.81 -2.01 -7.93
C GLY A 74 -27.34 -3.32 -7.29
N ILE A 75 -26.85 -3.26 -6.03
CA ILE A 75 -26.31 -4.38 -5.26
C ILE A 75 -27.11 -4.57 -3.96
N ARG A 76 -27.17 -5.79 -3.45
CA ARG A 76 -27.92 -6.09 -2.24
C ARG A 76 -27.25 -5.48 -1.00
N ALA A 77 -28.03 -4.82 -0.14
CA ALA A 77 -27.64 -4.50 1.23
C ALA A 77 -27.98 -5.69 2.14
N PHE A 78 -27.02 -6.09 2.98
CA PHE A 78 -27.22 -7.12 3.98
C PHE A 78 -27.32 -6.48 5.36
N PRO A 79 -28.17 -7.03 6.27
CA PRO A 79 -28.37 -6.47 7.61
C PRO A 79 -27.13 -6.64 8.51
N SER A 80 -26.31 -7.66 8.24
CA SER A 80 -25.09 -7.97 8.99
C SER A 80 -24.03 -8.62 8.12
N HIS A 81 -22.77 -8.52 8.54
CA HIS A 81 -21.69 -9.22 7.85
C HIS A 81 -21.83 -10.74 7.97
N HIS A 82 -22.38 -11.28 9.05
CA HIS A 82 -22.65 -12.73 9.18
C HIS A 82 -23.58 -13.26 8.09
N GLU A 83 -24.63 -12.50 7.74
CA GLU A 83 -25.52 -12.90 6.65
C GLU A 83 -24.82 -12.81 5.29
N LEU A 84 -24.02 -11.78 5.05
CA LEU A 84 -23.22 -11.65 3.83
C LEU A 84 -22.23 -12.82 3.68
N LEU A 85 -21.52 -13.19 4.74
CA LEU A 85 -20.48 -14.23 4.72
C LEU A 85 -20.98 -15.62 4.29
N SER A 86 -22.27 -15.92 4.50
CA SER A 86 -22.86 -17.17 4.02
C SER A 86 -23.06 -17.23 2.49
N SER A 87 -22.85 -16.13 1.79
CA SER A 87 -23.19 -15.99 0.36
C SER A 87 -21.98 -15.60 -0.51
N VAL A 88 -20.78 -15.46 0.07
CA VAL A 88 -19.59 -14.96 -0.62
C VAL A 88 -18.36 -15.85 -0.39
N ASP A 89 -17.45 -15.82 -1.34
CA ASP A 89 -16.17 -16.52 -1.28
C ASP A 89 -15.06 -15.61 -0.74
N ALA A 90 -15.19 -14.30 -0.94
CA ALA A 90 -14.20 -13.30 -0.55
C ALA A 90 -14.85 -11.97 -0.16
N VAL A 91 -14.19 -11.20 0.69
CA VAL A 91 -14.65 -9.86 1.08
C VAL A 91 -13.53 -8.85 1.13
N SER A 92 -13.88 -7.57 0.87
CA SER A 92 -13.08 -6.43 1.30
C SER A 92 -13.64 -5.86 2.60
N LEU A 93 -12.75 -5.62 3.57
CA LEU A 93 -13.06 -5.01 4.85
C LEU A 93 -12.48 -3.59 4.90
N ALA A 94 -13.36 -2.59 4.87
CA ALA A 94 -13.03 -1.17 4.85
C ALA A 94 -13.80 -0.39 5.95
N VAL A 95 -13.85 -0.97 7.14
CA VAL A 95 -14.41 -0.37 8.36
C VAL A 95 -13.34 0.43 9.12
N PRO A 96 -13.66 1.18 10.19
CA PRO A 96 -12.65 1.76 11.08
C PRO A 96 -11.73 0.69 11.66
N THR A 97 -10.44 1.03 11.81
CA THR A 97 -9.38 0.08 12.22
C THR A 97 -9.66 -0.65 13.53
N GLU A 98 -10.38 0.01 14.48
CA GLU A 98 -10.80 -0.58 15.76
C GLU A 98 -11.65 -1.84 15.58
N LYS A 99 -12.34 -1.94 14.43
CA LYS A 99 -13.21 -3.06 14.10
C LYS A 99 -12.54 -4.11 13.20
N HIS A 100 -11.33 -3.85 12.73
CA HIS A 100 -10.65 -4.76 11.79
C HIS A 100 -10.51 -6.16 12.39
N PHE A 101 -9.99 -6.29 13.61
CA PHE A 101 -9.73 -7.59 14.21
C PHE A 101 -11.01 -8.42 14.40
N GLU A 102 -12.04 -7.84 15.01
CA GLU A 102 -13.29 -8.55 15.29
C GLU A 102 -13.94 -9.06 14.00
N VAL A 103 -14.13 -8.15 13.01
CA VAL A 103 -14.79 -8.51 11.76
C VAL A 103 -13.93 -9.44 10.90
N ALA A 104 -12.61 -9.19 10.82
CA ALA A 104 -11.68 -10.06 10.08
C ALA A 104 -11.65 -11.48 10.65
N LYS A 105 -11.70 -11.62 11.98
CA LYS A 105 -11.78 -12.92 12.65
C LYS A 105 -13.04 -13.68 12.28
N ASP A 106 -14.19 -13.00 12.24
CA ASP A 106 -15.46 -13.60 11.81
C ASP A 106 -15.37 -14.06 10.34
N VAL A 107 -14.84 -13.21 9.44
CA VAL A 107 -14.64 -13.53 8.02
C VAL A 107 -13.81 -14.80 7.86
N LEU A 108 -12.62 -14.85 8.47
CA LEU A 108 -11.71 -15.99 8.36
C LEU A 108 -12.27 -17.23 9.05
N SER A 109 -13.05 -17.06 10.14
CA SER A 109 -13.74 -18.18 10.81
C SER A 109 -14.76 -18.85 9.88
N CYS A 110 -15.45 -18.09 9.05
CA CYS A 110 -16.40 -18.58 8.05
C CYS A 110 -15.75 -19.19 6.80
N GLY A 111 -14.41 -19.19 6.70
CA GLY A 111 -13.70 -19.75 5.53
C GLY A 111 -13.73 -18.82 4.31
N VAL A 112 -13.86 -17.52 4.52
CA VAL A 112 -13.94 -16.49 3.47
C VAL A 112 -12.58 -15.79 3.33
N HIS A 113 -12.12 -15.59 2.08
CA HIS A 113 -10.90 -14.86 1.76
C HIS A 113 -11.05 -13.37 2.10
N LEU A 114 -9.97 -12.72 2.54
CA LEU A 114 -10.03 -11.38 3.10
C LEU A 114 -9.00 -10.42 2.49
N LEU A 115 -9.49 -9.29 1.96
CA LEU A 115 -8.73 -8.06 1.78
C LEU A 115 -9.11 -7.10 2.89
N VAL A 116 -8.21 -6.84 3.83
CA VAL A 116 -8.41 -5.88 4.93
C VAL A 116 -7.64 -4.58 4.67
N GLU A 117 -8.27 -3.44 4.89
CA GLU A 117 -7.61 -2.15 4.76
C GLU A 117 -6.53 -1.92 5.83
N LYS A 118 -5.60 -1.01 5.52
CA LYS A 118 -4.49 -0.65 6.43
C LYS A 118 -4.97 0.19 7.63
N PRO A 119 -4.29 0.08 8.78
CA PRO A 119 -3.39 -1.01 9.16
C PRO A 119 -4.18 -2.30 9.37
N ILE A 120 -3.53 -3.45 9.25
CA ILE A 120 -4.21 -4.75 9.43
C ILE A 120 -4.97 -4.83 10.76
N THR A 121 -4.36 -4.32 11.83
CA THR A 121 -4.93 -4.15 13.19
C THR A 121 -4.21 -2.99 13.89
N TYR A 122 -4.63 -2.63 15.12
CA TYR A 122 -3.90 -1.67 15.95
C TYR A 122 -2.73 -2.28 16.75
N GLN A 123 -2.69 -3.61 16.92
CA GLN A 123 -1.72 -4.33 17.75
C GLN A 123 -1.19 -5.55 17.00
N LEU A 124 -0.02 -6.05 17.42
CA LEU A 124 0.65 -7.15 16.73
C LEU A 124 0.00 -8.51 16.99
N GLU A 125 -0.40 -8.81 18.25
CA GLU A 125 -1.02 -10.09 18.57
C GLU A 125 -2.33 -10.37 17.80
N PRO A 126 -3.26 -9.40 17.65
CA PRO A 126 -4.40 -9.56 16.76
C PRO A 126 -4.01 -9.85 15.31
N ALA A 127 -2.96 -9.16 14.79
CA ALA A 127 -2.46 -9.42 13.44
C ALA A 127 -1.90 -10.84 13.31
N ASP A 128 -1.11 -11.30 14.29
CA ASP A 128 -0.58 -12.67 14.34
C ASP A 128 -1.70 -13.72 14.37
N THR A 129 -2.76 -13.43 15.10
CA THR A 129 -3.96 -14.30 15.15
C THR A 129 -4.62 -14.42 13.78
N LEU A 130 -4.87 -13.29 13.10
CA LEU A 130 -5.48 -13.31 11.76
C LEU A 130 -4.62 -14.05 10.74
N ILE A 131 -3.30 -13.85 10.76
CA ILE A 131 -2.34 -14.53 9.89
C ILE A 131 -2.37 -16.04 10.12
N SER A 132 -2.37 -16.48 11.38
CA SER A 132 -2.44 -17.91 11.72
C SER A 132 -3.74 -18.54 11.25
N MET A 133 -4.89 -17.88 11.47
CA MET A 133 -6.20 -18.34 11.02
C MET A 133 -6.27 -18.48 9.50
N ALA A 134 -5.77 -17.48 8.77
CA ALA A 134 -5.75 -17.52 7.31
C ALA A 134 -4.91 -18.68 6.78
N ARG A 135 -3.70 -18.86 7.35
CA ARG A 135 -2.79 -19.98 7.01
C ARG A 135 -3.42 -21.35 7.30
N GLU A 136 -4.00 -21.53 8.48
CA GLU A 136 -4.60 -22.81 8.90
C GLU A 136 -5.75 -23.25 7.99
N LYS A 137 -6.47 -22.28 7.44
CA LYS A 137 -7.62 -22.50 6.54
C LYS A 137 -7.26 -22.36 5.07
N SER A 138 -6.01 -22.12 4.72
CA SER A 138 -5.56 -21.87 3.34
C SER A 138 -6.32 -20.72 2.67
N LEU A 139 -6.58 -19.65 3.43
CA LEU A 139 -7.28 -18.47 2.95
C LEU A 139 -6.29 -17.37 2.55
N VAL A 140 -6.61 -16.65 1.49
CA VAL A 140 -5.89 -15.44 1.11
C VAL A 140 -6.22 -14.33 2.11
N LEU A 141 -5.19 -13.77 2.74
CA LEU A 141 -5.25 -12.58 3.57
C LEU A 141 -4.34 -11.50 2.97
N GLN A 142 -4.95 -10.54 2.28
CA GLN A 142 -4.25 -9.39 1.70
C GLN A 142 -4.49 -8.14 2.53
N VAL A 143 -3.45 -7.28 2.66
CA VAL A 143 -3.56 -5.99 3.35
C VAL A 143 -3.58 -4.85 2.34
N GLY A 144 -4.46 -3.87 2.55
CA GLY A 144 -4.71 -2.72 1.67
C GLY A 144 -3.61 -1.65 1.69
N LEU A 145 -2.34 -2.04 1.51
CA LEU A 145 -1.22 -1.11 1.35
C LEU A 145 -1.07 -0.71 -0.12
N VAL A 146 -2.01 0.07 -0.58
CA VAL A 146 -2.28 0.41 -1.99
C VAL A 146 -1.08 0.98 -2.76
N GLU A 147 -0.13 1.62 -2.10
CA GLU A 147 1.05 2.20 -2.76
C GLU A 147 2.02 1.14 -3.32
N ARG A 148 1.95 -0.12 -2.86
CA ARG A 148 2.65 -1.27 -3.49
C ARG A 148 2.18 -1.55 -4.92
N PHE A 149 0.96 -1.14 -5.25
CA PHE A 149 0.36 -1.28 -6.57
C PHE A 149 0.50 0.00 -7.41
N ASN A 150 1.20 1.01 -6.90
CA ASN A 150 1.51 2.20 -7.66
C ASN A 150 2.45 1.84 -8.83
N PRO A 151 2.08 2.08 -10.10
CA PRO A 151 2.85 1.60 -11.24
C PRO A 151 4.27 2.16 -11.28
N ALA A 152 4.52 3.33 -10.70
CA ALA A 152 5.86 3.88 -10.58
C ALA A 152 6.69 3.13 -9.52
N VAL A 153 6.06 2.63 -8.44
CA VAL A 153 6.71 1.76 -7.44
C VAL A 153 6.99 0.39 -8.05
N VAL A 154 6.01 -0.23 -8.69
CA VAL A 154 6.17 -1.53 -9.38
C VAL A 154 7.31 -1.46 -10.42
N LYS A 155 7.35 -0.40 -11.22
CA LYS A 155 8.44 -0.24 -12.21
C LYS A 155 9.78 0.01 -11.54
N MET A 156 9.83 0.79 -10.47
CA MET A 156 11.05 1.03 -9.69
C MET A 156 11.64 -0.29 -9.17
N GLU A 157 10.82 -1.20 -8.64
CA GLU A 157 11.27 -2.51 -8.12
C GLU A 157 12.05 -3.32 -9.16
N THR A 158 11.64 -3.27 -10.43
CA THR A 158 12.34 -3.98 -11.52
C THR A 158 13.73 -3.41 -11.85
N LEU A 159 14.07 -2.24 -11.32
CA LEU A 159 15.33 -1.53 -11.58
C LEU A 159 16.26 -1.51 -10.36
N LEU A 160 15.83 -2.11 -9.26
CA LEU A 160 16.64 -2.18 -8.05
C LEU A 160 17.77 -3.19 -8.22
N THR A 161 18.97 -2.77 -7.82
CA THR A 161 20.15 -3.61 -7.71
C THR A 161 20.52 -3.79 -6.24
N LYS A 162 21.22 -2.83 -5.67
CA LYS A 162 21.59 -2.79 -4.26
C LYS A 162 21.38 -1.37 -3.71
N PRO A 163 20.21 -1.07 -3.14
CA PRO A 163 19.98 0.20 -2.47
C PRO A 163 20.97 0.42 -1.33
N VAL A 164 21.52 1.63 -1.23
CA VAL A 164 22.43 2.03 -0.15
C VAL A 164 21.77 3.04 0.77
N PHE A 165 21.01 3.96 0.16
CA PHE A 165 20.30 4.99 0.89
C PHE A 165 18.92 5.22 0.26
N LEU A 166 17.89 5.34 1.12
CA LEU A 166 16.52 5.63 0.73
C LEU A 166 16.00 6.85 1.48
N GLU A 167 15.22 7.65 0.81
CA GLU A 167 14.53 8.81 1.37
C GLU A 167 13.05 8.79 0.99
N SER A 168 12.17 8.97 1.95
CA SER A 168 10.73 9.09 1.71
C SER A 168 10.17 10.36 2.34
N HIS A 169 9.33 11.06 1.59
CA HIS A 169 8.56 12.20 2.06
C HIS A 169 7.09 12.02 1.69
N ARG A 170 6.22 11.94 2.70
CA ARG A 170 4.78 11.88 2.54
C ARG A 170 4.12 13.01 3.30
N MET A 171 3.83 14.07 2.57
CA MET A 171 3.29 15.32 3.08
C MET A 171 1.86 15.52 2.59
N ASN A 172 0.95 15.85 3.48
CA ASN A 172 -0.42 16.23 3.16
C ASN A 172 -0.73 17.61 3.72
N VAL A 173 -1.63 18.32 3.06
CA VAL A 173 -2.27 19.51 3.62
C VAL A 173 -3.21 19.05 4.73
N PHE A 174 -3.31 19.85 5.78
CA PHE A 174 -4.19 19.55 6.90
C PHE A 174 -5.65 19.41 6.47
N THR A 175 -6.28 18.34 6.92
CA THR A 175 -7.72 18.10 6.78
C THR A 175 -8.24 17.52 8.09
N VAL A 176 -9.50 17.77 8.43
CA VAL A 176 -10.13 17.23 9.65
C VAL A 176 -10.24 15.71 9.63
N ARG A 177 -10.11 15.09 8.44
CA ARG A 177 -10.17 13.64 8.28
C ARG A 177 -8.88 12.97 8.75
N GLY A 178 -9.00 11.91 9.58
CA GLY A 178 -7.86 11.11 10.05
C GLY A 178 -7.06 11.79 11.17
N THR A 179 -7.62 12.82 11.84
CA THR A 179 -6.98 13.51 12.96
C THR A 179 -7.01 12.70 14.27
N ASP A 180 -7.82 11.66 14.31
CA ASP A 180 -7.94 10.68 15.38
C ASP A 180 -6.82 9.63 15.37
N VAL A 181 -6.08 9.52 14.27
CA VAL A 181 -5.00 8.54 14.07
C VAL A 181 -3.64 9.25 13.99
N ASP A 182 -2.60 8.62 14.52
CA ASP A 182 -1.21 9.08 14.39
C ASP A 182 -0.75 9.12 12.92
N VAL A 183 0.02 10.16 12.54
CA VAL A 183 0.52 10.33 11.16
C VAL A 183 1.37 9.15 10.69
N VAL A 184 1.98 8.42 11.62
CA VAL A 184 2.77 7.22 11.31
C VAL A 184 1.87 6.10 10.79
N LEU A 185 0.74 5.82 11.45
CA LEU A 185 -0.23 4.80 11.03
C LEU A 185 -1.11 5.26 9.85
N ASP A 186 -1.34 6.57 9.72
CA ASP A 186 -2.13 7.07 8.61
C ASP A 186 -1.34 7.20 7.31
N LEU A 187 -0.16 7.82 7.37
CA LEU A 187 0.64 8.18 6.20
C LEU A 187 1.92 7.37 6.07
N MET A 188 2.78 7.35 7.09
CA MET A 188 4.13 6.77 7.00
C MET A 188 4.12 5.27 6.73
N ILE A 189 3.10 4.55 7.19
CA ILE A 189 2.98 3.10 7.03
C ILE A 189 3.07 2.62 5.57
N HIS A 190 2.60 3.42 4.62
CA HIS A 190 2.70 3.11 3.19
C HIS A 190 4.16 3.12 2.70
N ASP A 191 4.94 4.09 3.15
CA ASP A 191 6.35 4.20 2.77
C ASP A 191 7.22 3.21 3.55
N LEU A 192 6.85 2.91 4.81
CA LEU A 192 7.43 1.81 5.58
C LEU A 192 7.28 0.48 4.85
N ASP A 193 6.07 0.17 4.39
CA ASP A 193 5.81 -1.06 3.63
C ASP A 193 6.71 -1.16 2.40
N ILE A 194 6.76 -0.12 1.56
CA ILE A 194 7.60 -0.10 0.36
C ILE A 194 9.08 -0.29 0.72
N ILE A 195 9.59 0.46 1.69
CA ILE A 195 11.00 0.39 2.10
C ILE A 195 11.36 -0.99 2.66
N LEU A 196 10.53 -1.52 3.55
CA LEU A 196 10.73 -2.85 4.12
C LEU A 196 10.65 -3.95 3.05
N HIS A 197 9.85 -3.75 2.02
CA HIS A 197 9.76 -4.69 0.91
C HIS A 197 11.00 -4.66 -0.01
N VAL A 198 11.51 -3.49 -0.35
CA VAL A 198 12.64 -3.36 -1.28
C VAL A 198 13.99 -3.59 -0.63
N VAL A 199 14.13 -3.31 0.67
CA VAL A 199 15.34 -3.62 1.43
C VAL A 199 15.22 -5.04 1.98
N LYS A 200 15.95 -5.97 1.39
CA LYS A 200 15.90 -7.41 1.74
C LYS A 200 16.76 -7.72 2.98
N SER A 201 16.68 -6.88 4.01
CA SER A 201 17.45 -6.99 5.26
C SER A 201 16.58 -6.63 6.45
N GLU A 202 16.94 -7.07 7.65
CA GLU A 202 16.25 -6.70 8.89
C GLU A 202 16.72 -5.33 9.38
N VAL A 203 15.84 -4.62 10.09
CA VAL A 203 16.19 -3.34 10.72
C VAL A 203 17.00 -3.60 11.98
N LYS A 204 18.21 -3.07 12.01
CA LYS A 204 19.14 -3.15 13.14
C LYS A 204 18.90 -2.05 14.16
N GLU A 205 18.73 -0.82 13.67
CA GLU A 205 18.56 0.37 14.52
C GLU A 205 17.41 1.22 13.97
N LEU A 206 16.65 1.84 14.90
CA LEU A 206 15.56 2.75 14.58
C LEU A 206 15.67 3.98 15.47
N HIS A 207 15.61 5.17 14.86
CA HIS A 207 15.56 6.45 15.54
C HIS A 207 14.38 7.25 15.01
N ALA A 208 13.54 7.76 15.90
CA ALA A 208 12.37 8.52 15.49
C ALA A 208 12.14 9.74 16.36
N VAL A 209 11.61 10.79 15.75
CA VAL A 209 11.15 12.01 16.37
C VAL A 209 9.84 12.44 15.74
N GLY A 210 8.96 13.00 16.51
CA GLY A 210 7.68 13.53 16.03
C GLY A 210 7.08 14.48 17.04
N MET A 211 6.05 15.19 16.61
CA MET A 211 5.33 16.11 17.48
C MET A 211 3.91 16.36 16.99
N SER A 212 3.05 16.71 17.92
CA SER A 212 1.72 17.29 17.69
C SER A 212 1.87 18.78 17.39
N VAL A 213 1.16 19.27 16.38
CA VAL A 213 1.19 20.68 15.96
C VAL A 213 -0.24 21.27 15.94
N LEU A 214 -1.18 20.54 15.38
CA LEU A 214 -2.57 20.95 15.19
C LEU A 214 -3.58 19.99 15.87
N THR A 215 -3.18 18.76 16.15
CA THR A 215 -4.05 17.74 16.76
C THR A 215 -3.44 17.22 18.07
N GLU A 216 -4.17 16.39 18.81
CA GLU A 216 -3.65 15.68 19.97
C GLU A 216 -2.77 14.47 19.61
N LYS A 217 -2.71 14.10 18.34
CA LYS A 217 -1.88 13.03 17.82
C LYS A 217 -0.64 13.59 17.13
N THR A 218 0.35 12.75 16.92
CA THR A 218 1.54 13.16 16.14
C THR A 218 1.13 13.61 14.73
N ASP A 219 1.42 14.87 14.38
CA ASP A 219 1.09 15.48 13.10
C ASP A 219 2.25 15.47 12.12
N ILE A 220 3.47 15.40 12.64
CA ILE A 220 4.70 15.25 11.86
C ILE A 220 5.63 14.25 12.56
N ALA A 221 6.18 13.32 11.79
CA ALA A 221 7.13 12.33 12.25
C ALA A 221 8.29 12.19 11.25
N ASN A 222 9.50 12.02 11.78
CA ASN A 222 10.68 11.61 11.04
C ASN A 222 11.23 10.34 11.67
N ALA A 223 11.59 9.36 10.83
CA ALA A 223 12.20 8.12 11.27
C ALA A 223 13.43 7.80 10.42
N ARG A 224 14.47 7.30 11.08
CA ARG A 224 15.68 6.76 10.45
C ARG A 224 15.79 5.28 10.79
N LEU A 225 15.85 4.44 9.77
CA LEU A 225 16.06 3.01 9.86
C LEU A 225 17.47 2.67 9.36
N ILE A 226 18.21 1.89 10.12
CA ILE A 226 19.52 1.34 9.72
C ILE A 226 19.33 -0.17 9.65
N PHE A 227 19.63 -0.76 8.49
CA PHE A 227 19.47 -2.19 8.25
C PHE A 227 20.76 -2.95 8.53
N GLU A 228 20.64 -4.27 8.76
CA GLU A 228 21.80 -5.15 9.05
C GLU A 228 22.83 -5.16 7.92
N ASP A 229 22.41 -4.98 6.67
CA ASP A 229 23.30 -4.92 5.49
C ASP A 229 23.96 -3.55 5.29
N GLY A 230 23.71 -2.59 6.20
CA GLY A 230 24.23 -1.23 6.16
C GLY A 230 23.37 -0.25 5.36
N THR A 231 22.29 -0.68 4.72
CA THR A 231 21.34 0.21 4.06
C THR A 231 20.70 1.15 5.07
N VAL A 232 20.46 2.39 4.69
CA VAL A 232 19.84 3.40 5.53
C VAL A 232 18.61 3.97 4.85
N ALA A 233 17.51 4.12 5.59
CA ALA A 233 16.31 4.79 5.11
C ALA A 233 15.88 5.92 6.06
N ASN A 234 15.56 7.09 5.49
CA ASN A 234 14.95 8.21 6.19
C ASN A 234 13.52 8.40 5.69
N LEU A 235 12.56 8.43 6.61
CA LEU A 235 11.14 8.64 6.29
C LEU A 235 10.64 9.89 7.01
N THR A 236 9.90 10.72 6.30
CA THR A 236 9.20 11.85 6.89
C THR A 236 7.74 11.84 6.46
N ALA A 237 6.84 11.87 7.42
CA ALA A 237 5.40 12.02 7.17
C ALA A 237 4.86 13.23 7.91
N SER A 238 4.00 14.01 7.25
CA SER A 238 3.39 15.19 7.83
C SER A 238 1.97 15.39 7.27
N ARG A 239 1.04 15.78 8.15
CA ARG A 239 -0.29 16.26 7.76
C ARG A 239 -0.42 17.78 7.86
N VAL A 240 0.66 18.49 8.21
CA VAL A 240 0.69 19.94 8.42
C VAL A 240 1.59 20.65 7.40
N SER A 241 1.54 20.20 6.15
CA SER A 241 2.29 20.78 5.05
C SER A 241 1.42 21.72 4.21
N ASP A 242 2.03 22.67 3.53
CA ASP A 242 1.37 23.62 2.62
C ASP A 242 1.00 22.98 1.28
N THR A 243 1.76 21.97 0.85
CA THR A 243 1.57 21.27 -0.42
C THR A 243 1.67 19.76 -0.24
N PRO A 244 0.86 18.96 -0.98
CA PRO A 244 0.97 17.51 -0.94
C PRO A 244 2.23 17.03 -1.68
N LEU A 245 2.98 16.12 -1.04
CA LEU A 245 4.15 15.47 -1.62
C LEU A 245 4.14 14.00 -1.25
N ARG A 246 4.32 13.09 -2.22
CA ARG A 246 4.54 11.66 -1.99
C ARG A 246 5.71 11.22 -2.85
N LYS A 247 6.90 11.24 -2.28
CA LYS A 247 8.13 11.03 -3.04
C LYS A 247 9.03 10.04 -2.33
N ILE A 248 9.52 9.04 -3.08
CA ILE A 248 10.54 8.09 -2.63
C ILE A 248 11.76 8.25 -3.52
N ARG A 249 12.94 8.35 -2.93
CA ARG A 249 14.23 8.42 -3.61
C ARG A 249 15.08 7.24 -3.18
N ILE A 250 15.72 6.60 -4.13
CA ILE A 250 16.60 5.47 -3.87
C ILE A 250 17.94 5.72 -4.54
N PHE A 251 18.99 5.60 -3.76
CA PHE A 251 20.36 5.76 -4.19
C PHE A 251 21.03 4.38 -4.16
N GLN A 252 21.49 3.96 -5.31
CA GLN A 252 22.28 2.73 -5.51
C GLN A 252 23.52 3.05 -6.35
N SER A 253 24.50 2.14 -6.40
CA SER A 253 25.80 2.43 -7.00
C SER A 253 25.75 2.78 -8.49
N ASP A 254 24.75 2.30 -9.21
CA ASP A 254 24.58 2.41 -10.68
C ASP A 254 23.45 3.34 -11.09
N ALA A 255 22.61 3.80 -10.15
CA ALA A 255 21.49 4.68 -10.47
C ALA A 255 20.96 5.44 -9.27
N TYR A 256 20.37 6.59 -9.54
CA TYR A 256 19.44 7.29 -8.68
C TYR A 256 18.03 7.13 -9.22
N LEU A 257 17.12 6.62 -8.38
CA LEU A 257 15.71 6.42 -8.72
C LEU A 257 14.85 7.40 -7.91
N SER A 258 13.88 8.05 -8.55
CA SER A 258 12.96 8.97 -7.87
C SER A 258 11.53 8.68 -8.31
N VAL A 259 10.73 8.18 -7.36
CA VAL A 259 9.29 7.92 -7.55
C VAL A 259 8.48 9.08 -7.01
N ASN A 260 7.56 9.60 -7.81
CA ASN A 260 6.49 10.50 -7.38
C ASN A 260 5.16 9.74 -7.41
N CYS A 261 4.70 9.26 -6.25
CA CYS A 261 3.51 8.43 -6.16
C CYS A 261 2.22 9.19 -6.56
N LEU A 262 2.14 10.51 -6.28
CA LEU A 262 0.98 11.33 -6.67
C LEU A 262 0.83 11.42 -8.18
N LYS A 263 1.96 11.59 -8.88
CA LYS A 263 2.00 11.75 -10.35
C LYS A 263 2.12 10.41 -11.07
N ARG A 264 2.32 9.31 -10.32
CA ARG A 264 2.64 7.98 -10.87
C ARG A 264 3.79 8.08 -11.87
N GLU A 265 4.92 8.57 -11.38
CA GLU A 265 6.05 8.95 -12.20
C GLU A 265 7.33 8.41 -11.60
N LEU A 266 8.17 7.83 -12.44
CA LEU A 266 9.51 7.36 -12.11
C LEU A 266 10.54 8.14 -12.93
N THR A 267 11.52 8.71 -12.24
CA THR A 267 12.73 9.27 -12.87
C THR A 267 13.92 8.38 -12.52
N VAL A 268 14.66 7.97 -13.54
CA VAL A 268 15.89 7.18 -13.42
C VAL A 268 17.06 8.01 -13.92
N THR A 269 18.02 8.26 -13.07
CA THR A 269 19.24 9.01 -13.42
C THR A 269 20.45 8.07 -13.29
N LYS A 270 21.23 7.96 -14.36
CA LYS A 270 22.43 7.10 -14.46
C LYS A 270 23.59 7.88 -15.07
N LEU A 271 24.79 7.42 -14.76
CA LEU A 271 25.98 7.82 -15.54
C LEU A 271 25.98 7.08 -16.87
N ASP A 272 26.21 7.80 -17.96
CA ASP A 272 26.35 7.23 -19.30
C ASP A 272 27.85 7.14 -19.63
N GLY A 273 28.32 5.91 -19.84
CA GLY A 273 29.71 5.63 -20.20
C GLY A 273 30.65 5.38 -19.03
N VAL A 274 31.79 4.79 -19.35
CA VAL A 274 32.93 4.59 -18.44
C VAL A 274 33.80 5.83 -18.50
N LEU A 275 34.08 6.46 -17.36
CA LEU A 275 35.12 7.51 -17.28
C LEU A 275 36.44 6.91 -17.75
N ARG A 276 36.91 7.35 -18.93
CA ARG A 276 38.15 6.83 -19.53
C ARG A 276 39.36 7.59 -19.04
N ASP A 277 39.19 8.87 -18.61
CA ASP A 277 40.27 9.74 -18.13
C ASP A 277 39.75 10.70 -17.04
N ALA A 278 40.67 11.22 -16.21
CA ALA A 278 40.37 12.18 -15.15
C ALA A 278 39.83 13.55 -15.65
N HIS A 279 39.83 13.77 -16.96
CA HIS A 279 39.29 14.96 -17.62
C HIS A 279 37.97 14.75 -18.32
N ASP A 280 37.46 13.49 -18.39
CA ASP A 280 36.15 13.19 -18.94
C ASP A 280 35.05 13.57 -17.95
N PHE A 281 34.16 14.47 -18.34
CA PHE A 281 32.92 14.73 -17.59
C PHE A 281 31.94 13.62 -17.86
N PRO A 282 31.48 12.87 -16.84
CA PRO A 282 30.47 11.85 -17.04
C PRO A 282 29.18 12.47 -17.59
N GLN A 283 28.67 11.92 -18.66
CA GLN A 283 27.34 12.31 -19.13
C GLN A 283 26.29 11.69 -18.21
N VAL A 284 25.41 12.53 -17.67
CA VAL A 284 24.30 12.10 -16.83
C VAL A 284 23.05 12.00 -17.71
N THR A 285 22.50 10.81 -17.82
CA THR A 285 21.20 10.60 -18.46
C THR A 285 20.11 10.55 -17.40
N SER A 286 18.99 11.22 -17.66
CA SER A 286 17.82 11.22 -16.78
C SER A 286 16.57 10.92 -17.59
N ASN A 287 16.02 9.75 -17.40
CA ASN A 287 14.81 9.28 -18.09
C ASN A 287 13.62 9.35 -17.13
N ARG A 288 12.54 9.97 -17.59
CA ARG A 288 11.30 10.15 -16.84
C ARG A 288 10.17 9.36 -17.54
N THR A 289 9.55 8.48 -16.79
CA THR A 289 8.40 7.68 -17.23
C THR A 289 7.18 8.02 -16.39
N GLN A 290 6.06 8.30 -17.04
CA GLN A 290 4.75 8.50 -16.40
C GLN A 290 3.83 7.34 -16.76
N PHE A 291 2.91 7.02 -15.84
CA PHE A 291 1.95 5.92 -15.98
C PHE A 291 0.51 6.48 -15.94
N PRO A 292 0.05 7.17 -17.00
CA PRO A 292 -1.29 7.70 -17.06
C PRO A 292 -2.33 6.57 -17.13
N GLY A 293 -3.51 6.81 -16.54
CA GLY A 293 -4.64 5.87 -16.62
C GLY A 293 -4.56 4.65 -15.70
N LYS A 294 -3.42 4.36 -15.07
CA LYS A 294 -3.31 3.27 -14.08
C LYS A 294 -3.96 3.66 -12.75
N ASP A 295 -4.61 2.71 -12.12
CA ASP A 295 -5.32 2.91 -10.85
C ASP A 295 -4.83 1.89 -9.81
N PRO A 296 -3.97 2.31 -8.85
CA PRO A 296 -3.41 1.41 -7.85
C PRO A 296 -4.45 0.64 -7.04
N LEU A 297 -5.62 1.23 -6.77
CA LEU A 297 -6.67 0.53 -6.04
C LEU A 297 -7.34 -0.54 -6.91
N ALA A 298 -7.54 -0.27 -8.19
CA ALA A 298 -8.03 -1.28 -9.12
C ALA A 298 -7.04 -2.44 -9.25
N ASP A 299 -5.74 -2.15 -9.36
CA ASP A 299 -4.68 -3.15 -9.44
C ASP A 299 -4.58 -3.96 -8.13
N GLN A 300 -4.71 -3.33 -6.94
CA GLN A 300 -4.78 -4.00 -5.64
C GLN A 300 -5.93 -5.01 -5.56
N ILE A 301 -7.13 -4.59 -5.97
CA ILE A 301 -8.33 -5.43 -5.91
C ILE A 301 -8.26 -6.56 -6.94
N ALA A 302 -7.77 -6.27 -8.16
CA ALA A 302 -7.55 -7.29 -9.17
C ALA A 302 -6.50 -8.33 -8.71
N ALA A 303 -5.41 -7.91 -8.09
CA ALA A 303 -4.40 -8.81 -7.53
C ALA A 303 -4.99 -9.72 -6.43
N PHE A 304 -5.83 -9.17 -5.54
CA PHE A 304 -6.53 -9.98 -4.54
C PHE A 304 -7.43 -11.04 -5.19
N VAL A 305 -8.26 -10.64 -6.16
CA VAL A 305 -9.14 -11.57 -6.90
C VAL A 305 -8.31 -12.65 -7.59
N ASN A 306 -7.22 -12.28 -8.26
CA ASN A 306 -6.34 -13.23 -8.92
C ASN A 306 -5.68 -14.21 -7.93
N SER A 307 -5.25 -13.74 -6.76
CA SER A 307 -4.70 -14.63 -5.72
C SER A 307 -5.73 -15.63 -5.24
N VAL A 308 -6.98 -15.23 -5.06
CA VAL A 308 -8.07 -16.13 -4.66
C VAL A 308 -8.37 -17.16 -5.76
N LEU A 309 -8.52 -16.71 -7.01
CA LEU A 309 -8.87 -17.59 -8.13
C LEU A 309 -7.75 -18.62 -8.44
N ASN A 310 -6.50 -18.22 -8.29
CA ASN A 310 -5.35 -19.07 -8.63
C ASN A 310 -4.75 -19.82 -7.43
N GLY A 311 -5.25 -19.59 -6.20
CA GLY A 311 -4.69 -20.16 -4.98
C GLY A 311 -3.24 -19.72 -4.73
N SER A 312 -2.87 -18.51 -5.15
CA SER A 312 -1.52 -17.97 -5.00
C SER A 312 -1.41 -17.02 -3.81
N ASP A 313 -0.18 -16.79 -3.33
CA ASP A 313 0.06 -15.82 -2.28
C ASP A 313 -0.31 -14.40 -2.74
N PRO A 314 -0.88 -13.58 -1.84
CA PRO A 314 -1.20 -12.20 -2.16
C PRO A 314 0.05 -11.34 -2.30
N VAL A 315 0.02 -10.34 -3.19
CA VAL A 315 1.13 -9.39 -3.42
C VAL A 315 1.52 -8.63 -2.14
N VAL A 316 0.55 -8.32 -1.31
CA VAL A 316 0.76 -7.72 0.03
C VAL A 316 0.10 -8.60 1.06
N SER A 317 0.87 -9.49 1.65
CA SER A 317 0.39 -10.49 2.59
C SER A 317 0.07 -9.90 3.97
N GLY A 318 -0.61 -10.70 4.82
CA GLY A 318 -0.77 -10.38 6.23
C GLY A 318 0.57 -10.17 6.95
N HIS A 319 1.62 -10.91 6.54
CA HIS A 319 2.97 -10.75 7.09
C HIS A 319 3.59 -9.38 6.71
N ASP A 320 3.39 -8.89 5.48
CA ASP A 320 3.84 -7.57 5.06
C ASP A 320 3.14 -6.48 5.88
N GLY A 321 1.81 -6.56 6.01
CA GLY A 321 1.02 -5.62 6.81
C GLY A 321 1.43 -5.62 8.28
N ARG A 322 1.68 -6.79 8.85
CA ARG A 322 2.19 -6.93 10.22
C ARG A 322 3.60 -6.36 10.39
N ARG A 323 4.49 -6.58 9.40
CA ARG A 323 5.85 -6.03 9.42
C ARG A 323 5.83 -4.50 9.38
N ALA A 324 5.03 -3.90 8.51
CA ALA A 324 4.83 -2.46 8.46
C ALA A 324 4.25 -1.92 9.77
N LEU A 325 3.24 -2.57 10.35
CA LEU A 325 2.67 -2.22 11.64
C LEU A 325 3.69 -2.29 12.77
N ARG A 326 4.53 -3.33 12.83
CA ARG A 326 5.58 -3.47 13.85
C ARG A 326 6.49 -2.26 13.92
N TYR A 327 6.99 -1.82 12.76
CA TYR A 327 7.89 -0.67 12.73
C TYR A 327 7.15 0.66 12.91
N ALA A 328 5.90 0.77 12.47
CA ALA A 328 5.07 1.93 12.77
C ALA A 328 4.85 2.11 14.28
N LEU A 329 4.51 1.03 14.99
CA LEU A 329 4.36 1.05 16.45
C LEU A 329 5.68 1.34 17.17
N ALA A 330 6.80 0.81 16.69
CA ALA A 330 8.11 1.10 17.27
C ALA A 330 8.52 2.58 17.09
N ILE A 331 8.15 3.20 15.96
CA ILE A 331 8.34 4.63 15.72
C ILE A 331 7.50 5.45 16.70
N ILE A 332 6.23 5.12 16.85
CA ILE A 332 5.32 5.81 17.80
C ILE A 332 5.84 5.71 19.22
N ASP A 333 6.24 4.53 19.68
CA ASP A 333 6.80 4.33 21.02
C ASP A 333 8.06 5.18 21.26
N GLN A 334 8.95 5.31 20.26
CA GLN A 334 10.12 6.19 20.39
C GLN A 334 9.74 7.67 20.44
N ILE A 335 8.77 8.12 19.63
CA ILE A 335 8.28 9.50 19.63
C ILE A 335 7.70 9.82 21.03
N GLU A 336 6.82 8.97 21.56
CA GLU A 336 6.22 9.16 22.88
C GLU A 336 7.26 9.21 24.02
N LYS A 337 8.28 8.36 23.96
CA LYS A 337 9.39 8.40 24.93
C LYS A 337 10.23 9.67 24.80
N GLY A 338 10.47 10.12 23.58
CA GLY A 338 11.19 11.36 23.30
C GLY A 338 10.46 12.60 23.81
N CYS A 339 9.16 12.70 23.56
CA CYS A 339 8.33 13.83 24.02
C CYS A 339 8.33 13.98 25.55
N LYS A 340 8.28 12.88 26.29
CA LYS A 340 8.37 12.91 27.78
C LYS A 340 9.68 13.55 28.25
N ASN A 341 10.78 13.37 27.52
CA ASN A 341 12.06 13.94 27.86
C ASN A 341 12.16 15.46 27.58
N PHE A 342 11.39 15.95 26.61
CA PHE A 342 11.40 17.37 26.23
C PHE A 342 10.26 18.18 26.90
N GLN A 343 9.39 17.56 27.71
CA GLN A 343 8.16 18.19 28.28
C GLN A 343 7.28 18.86 27.21
N THR A 344 7.31 18.34 25.98
CA THR A 344 6.55 18.87 24.84
C THR A 344 5.34 17.97 24.61
N PRO A 345 4.15 18.50 24.24
CA PRO A 345 3.03 17.67 23.81
C PRO A 345 3.40 16.80 22.61
N CYS A 346 3.08 15.54 22.70
CA CYS A 346 3.21 14.62 21.57
C CYS A 346 1.92 14.52 20.80
#